data_12556cbd2ec8df28a109774552d50291
#
_entry.id   12556cbd2ec8df28a109774552d50291
#
_cell.length_a   1.000
_cell.length_b   1.000
_cell.length_c   1.000
_cell.angle_alpha   90.00
_cell.angle_beta   90.00
_cell.angle_gamma   90.00
#
_symmetry.space_group_name_H-M   'P 1'
#
loop_
_entity.id
_entity.type
_entity.pdbx_description
1 polymer ?
#
loop_
_entity_poly.entity_id
_entity_poly.type
_entity_poly.pdbx_seq_one_letter_code
_entity_poly.pdbx_strand_id
1 'polypeptide(L)'
;MKKYLLFLVLSVALLPASVWGQANLSQIDSLIKRMLPEASEVGISVYDLTAKKSLYTYRDTKLSRPASTMKLLTAITALSRPDADNPFRTEVWHDGVIEHDTLQGNLYVVGGFDPEFDSLMMDSLIEEVITFPFSVINGQVYGDVSMKDSLYWGHGWAWDDTPEAYQPYMSPLMFCKGAVEVTVVPGSLQGDTASVSCKPVSSYYTLTNRTKTHTPSAGKYSLSRDWLTNGNNLIVTGNVPTFRKDLINIYDSGSFFMHTFLERLRAKGIVVPESYGFTELPSDGAEQMARWETPVQKVLNQLMKESDNLNAEAMLCRIASQATGKKRVTAEDGIVEIMKLVRNLGHDPKDYKIADGCGLSNYNYLSPALLVDFLKYAYSQSDVFQKLYKSLPVLPDHHKKMLNN
;
A
#
# COMPACT_ATOMS: atom_id res chain seq x y z
N MET A 1 -47.30 -31.77 -42.10
CA MET A 1 -46.48 -30.55 -41.98
C MET A 1 -46.08 -30.21 -40.55
N LYS A 2 -46.83 -30.51 -39.48
CA LYS A 2 -46.45 -30.17 -38.07
C LYS A 2 -45.31 -31.00 -37.46
N LYS A 3 -45.00 -32.20 -37.94
CA LYS A 3 -43.93 -33.06 -37.42
C LYS A 3 -42.51 -32.64 -37.87
N TYR A 4 -42.38 -32.01 -39.03
CA TYR A 4 -41.03 -31.54 -39.52
C TYR A 4 -40.62 -30.21 -38.94
N LEU A 5 -41.60 -29.41 -38.49
CA LEU A 5 -41.29 -28.13 -37.83
C LEU A 5 -40.71 -28.31 -36.42
N LEU A 6 -41.14 -29.40 -35.72
CA LEU A 6 -40.62 -29.71 -34.37
C LEU A 6 -39.17 -30.21 -34.41
N PHE A 7 -38.78 -30.94 -35.48
CA PHE A 7 -37.38 -31.39 -35.65
C PHE A 7 -36.42 -30.25 -36.04
N LEU A 8 -36.89 -29.26 -36.74
CA LEU A 8 -36.08 -28.07 -37.11
C LEU A 8 -35.82 -27.16 -35.91
N VAL A 9 -36.80 -27.01 -35.01
CA VAL A 9 -36.67 -26.22 -33.77
C VAL A 9 -35.78 -26.94 -32.75
N LEU A 10 -35.81 -28.28 -32.66
CA LEU A 10 -34.95 -29.03 -31.80
C LEU A 10 -33.48 -29.08 -32.28
N SER A 11 -33.23 -29.01 -33.60
CA SER A 11 -31.87 -29.01 -34.13
C SER A 11 -31.18 -27.66 -34.00
N VAL A 12 -31.91 -26.53 -33.88
CA VAL A 12 -31.35 -25.21 -33.56
C VAL A 12 -31.06 -25.06 -32.08
N ALA A 13 -31.77 -25.77 -31.19
CA ALA A 13 -31.55 -25.74 -29.76
C ALA A 13 -30.32 -26.60 -29.29
N LEU A 14 -29.72 -27.39 -30.20
CA LEU A 14 -28.58 -28.25 -29.93
C LEU A 14 -27.24 -27.74 -30.50
N LEU A 15 -27.20 -26.49 -30.97
CA LEU A 15 -25.91 -25.87 -31.27
C LEU A 15 -25.14 -25.72 -29.93
N PRO A 16 -23.97 -26.40 -29.79
CA PRO A 16 -23.25 -26.36 -28.54
C PRO A 16 -22.82 -24.92 -28.27
N ALA A 17 -23.00 -24.47 -27.03
CA ALA A 17 -22.59 -23.15 -26.56
C ALA A 17 -21.10 -22.82 -26.90
N SER A 18 -20.29 -23.83 -27.24
CA SER A 18 -18.93 -23.73 -27.75
C SER A 18 -18.78 -22.97 -29.06
N VAL A 19 -19.84 -22.93 -29.91
CA VAL A 19 -19.77 -22.20 -31.19
C VAL A 19 -19.83 -20.69 -30.99
N TRP A 20 -20.57 -20.23 -29.99
CA TRP A 20 -20.67 -18.80 -29.63
C TRP A 20 -19.37 -18.32 -28.97
N GLY A 21 -18.69 -19.18 -28.20
CA GLY A 21 -17.41 -18.84 -27.59
C GLY A 21 -16.28 -18.68 -28.60
N GLN A 22 -16.18 -19.56 -29.62
CA GLN A 22 -15.12 -19.49 -30.64
C GLN A 22 -15.26 -18.27 -31.56
N ALA A 23 -16.47 -17.86 -31.89
CA ALA A 23 -16.68 -16.66 -32.74
C ALA A 23 -16.19 -15.39 -32.05
N ASN A 24 -16.37 -15.27 -30.73
CA ASN A 24 -15.93 -14.11 -29.95
C ASN A 24 -14.41 -14.08 -29.72
N LEU A 25 -13.73 -15.23 -29.62
CA LEU A 25 -12.29 -15.30 -29.40
C LEU A 25 -11.47 -14.86 -30.62
N SER A 26 -11.93 -15.18 -31.84
CA SER A 26 -11.28 -14.70 -33.07
C SER A 26 -11.37 -13.17 -33.25
N GLN A 27 -12.35 -12.53 -32.64
CA GLN A 27 -12.46 -11.06 -32.62
C GLN A 27 -11.38 -10.42 -31.76
N ILE A 28 -10.87 -11.09 -30.70
CA ILE A 28 -9.79 -10.57 -29.86
C ILE A 28 -8.52 -10.40 -30.67
N ASP A 29 -8.12 -11.40 -31.49
CA ASP A 29 -6.97 -11.30 -32.35
C ASP A 29 -7.07 -10.14 -33.35
N SER A 30 -8.25 -9.96 -33.91
CA SER A 30 -8.55 -8.86 -34.84
C SER A 30 -8.48 -7.49 -34.12
N LEU A 31 -8.97 -7.41 -32.90
CA LEU A 31 -8.88 -6.20 -32.06
C LEU A 31 -7.42 -5.89 -31.73
N ILE A 32 -6.64 -6.87 -31.28
CA ILE A 32 -5.23 -6.69 -30.97
C ILE A 32 -4.47 -6.12 -32.18
N LYS A 33 -4.64 -6.75 -33.37
CA LYS A 33 -3.96 -6.31 -34.59
C LYS A 33 -4.38 -4.90 -35.05
N ARG A 34 -5.64 -4.52 -34.82
CA ARG A 34 -6.18 -3.23 -35.26
C ARG A 34 -5.93 -2.08 -34.30
N MET A 35 -5.97 -2.36 -32.97
CA MET A 35 -5.98 -1.32 -31.95
C MET A 35 -4.62 -1.06 -31.32
N LEU A 36 -3.72 -2.02 -31.36
CA LEU A 36 -2.39 -1.86 -30.76
C LEU A 36 -1.37 -1.41 -31.79
N PRO A 37 -0.50 -0.44 -31.46
CA PRO A 37 0.67 -0.13 -32.29
C PRO A 37 1.54 -1.37 -32.49
N GLU A 38 2.16 -1.51 -33.65
CA GLU A 38 2.92 -2.71 -34.03
C GLU A 38 4.03 -3.08 -33.05
N ALA A 39 4.66 -2.07 -32.44
CA ALA A 39 5.73 -2.25 -31.43
C ALA A 39 5.21 -2.49 -30.01
N SER A 40 3.88 -2.56 -29.79
CA SER A 40 3.33 -2.73 -28.45
C SER A 40 3.57 -4.13 -27.92
N GLU A 41 3.91 -4.20 -26.62
CA GLU A 41 3.95 -5.45 -25.89
C GLU A 41 2.59 -5.71 -25.22
N VAL A 42 2.00 -6.87 -25.53
CA VAL A 42 0.78 -7.35 -24.88
C VAL A 42 0.87 -8.85 -24.67
N GLY A 43 0.45 -9.30 -23.51
CA GLY A 43 0.23 -10.70 -23.19
C GLY A 43 -1.16 -10.85 -22.56
N ILE A 44 -1.92 -11.85 -22.98
CA ILE A 44 -3.28 -12.09 -22.52
C ILE A 44 -3.44 -13.57 -22.16
N SER A 45 -4.01 -13.83 -21.00
CA SER A 45 -4.45 -15.15 -20.58
C SER A 45 -5.87 -15.05 -20.00
N VAL A 46 -6.80 -15.82 -20.53
CA VAL A 46 -8.19 -15.89 -20.06
C VAL A 46 -8.49 -17.32 -19.67
N TYR A 47 -8.90 -17.50 -18.42
CA TYR A 47 -9.18 -18.81 -17.86
C TYR A 47 -10.56 -18.84 -17.20
N ASP A 48 -11.35 -19.84 -17.53
CA ASP A 48 -12.63 -20.12 -16.88
C ASP A 48 -12.39 -20.94 -15.61
N LEU A 49 -12.54 -20.30 -14.45
CA LEU A 49 -12.35 -20.94 -13.15
C LEU A 49 -13.40 -22.02 -12.87
N THR A 50 -14.63 -21.87 -13.37
CA THR A 50 -15.74 -22.81 -13.19
C THR A 50 -15.55 -24.04 -14.08
N ALA A 51 -15.31 -23.82 -15.37
CA ALA A 51 -15.08 -24.89 -16.34
C ALA A 51 -13.65 -25.45 -16.26
N LYS A 52 -12.78 -24.86 -15.48
CA LYS A 52 -11.36 -25.23 -15.29
C LYS A 52 -10.60 -25.38 -16.60
N LYS A 53 -10.81 -24.44 -17.53
CA LYS A 53 -10.15 -24.48 -18.85
C LYS A 53 -9.67 -23.09 -19.30
N SER A 54 -8.57 -23.10 -20.06
CA SER A 54 -8.15 -21.89 -20.76
C SER A 54 -9.14 -21.60 -21.90
N LEU A 55 -9.59 -20.36 -21.97
CA LEU A 55 -10.46 -19.87 -23.04
C LEU A 55 -9.68 -19.19 -24.14
N TYR A 56 -8.61 -18.42 -23.78
CA TYR A 56 -7.84 -17.67 -24.73
C TYR A 56 -6.43 -17.39 -24.17
N THR A 57 -5.42 -17.51 -25.02
CA THR A 57 -4.05 -17.12 -24.70
C THR A 57 -3.43 -16.38 -25.88
N TYR A 58 -2.69 -15.34 -25.59
CA TYR A 58 -1.89 -14.61 -26.56
C TYR A 58 -0.60 -14.15 -25.90
N ARG A 59 0.55 -14.69 -26.32
CA ARG A 59 1.87 -14.39 -25.72
C ARG A 59 1.85 -14.42 -24.18
N ASP A 60 1.07 -15.30 -23.59
CA ASP A 60 0.80 -15.34 -22.16
C ASP A 60 1.99 -15.79 -21.31
N THR A 61 3.01 -16.42 -21.93
CA THR A 61 4.30 -16.74 -21.29
C THR A 61 5.35 -15.64 -21.45
N LYS A 62 5.07 -14.61 -22.28
CA LYS A 62 6.01 -13.51 -22.46
C LYS A 62 6.12 -12.70 -21.19
N LEU A 63 7.37 -12.45 -20.74
CA LEU A 63 7.65 -11.59 -19.61
C LEU A 63 7.37 -10.12 -19.96
N SER A 64 6.71 -9.45 -19.06
CA SER A 64 6.41 -8.01 -19.13
C SER A 64 6.51 -7.41 -17.74
N ARG A 65 6.66 -6.09 -17.66
CA ARG A 65 6.61 -5.36 -16.38
C ARG A 65 5.18 -5.43 -15.84
N PRO A 66 4.97 -6.01 -14.66
CA PRO A 66 3.62 -6.24 -14.14
C PRO A 66 2.96 -4.95 -13.63
N ALA A 67 3.74 -3.92 -13.32
CA ALA A 67 3.25 -2.78 -12.56
C ALA A 67 2.46 -3.26 -11.33
N SER A 68 1.37 -2.61 -10.95
CA SER A 68 0.58 -2.96 -9.76
C SER A 68 -0.09 -4.33 -9.80
N THR A 69 -0.06 -5.08 -10.91
CA THR A 69 -0.51 -6.48 -10.88
C THR A 69 0.43 -7.39 -10.07
N MET A 70 1.66 -6.94 -9.78
CA MET A 70 2.57 -7.57 -8.82
C MET A 70 1.91 -7.77 -7.45
N LYS A 71 1.05 -6.85 -7.03
CA LYS A 71 0.32 -6.88 -5.76
C LYS A 71 -0.53 -8.14 -5.58
N LEU A 72 -0.98 -8.77 -6.67
CA LEU A 72 -1.69 -10.06 -6.61
C LEU A 72 -0.80 -11.16 -6.04
N LEU A 73 0.47 -11.24 -6.47
CA LEU A 73 1.41 -12.24 -5.96
C LEU A 73 1.67 -12.03 -4.46
N THR A 74 1.92 -10.77 -4.08
CA THR A 74 2.16 -10.39 -2.68
C THR A 74 0.95 -10.70 -1.81
N ALA A 75 -0.26 -10.26 -2.21
CA ALA A 75 -1.50 -10.49 -1.47
C ALA A 75 -1.82 -11.98 -1.31
N ILE A 76 -1.76 -12.75 -2.40
CA ILE A 76 -2.08 -14.18 -2.39
C ILE A 76 -1.06 -14.94 -1.53
N THR A 77 0.23 -14.63 -1.65
CA THR A 77 1.27 -15.27 -0.83
C THR A 77 1.05 -14.97 0.66
N ALA A 78 0.76 -13.72 1.03
CA ALA A 78 0.49 -13.34 2.41
C ALA A 78 -0.75 -14.06 2.98
N LEU A 79 -1.83 -14.11 2.21
CA LEU A 79 -3.07 -14.77 2.61
C LEU A 79 -2.93 -16.30 2.72
N SER A 80 -1.94 -16.89 2.07
CA SER A 80 -1.67 -18.32 2.09
C SER A 80 -0.87 -18.79 3.32
N ARG A 81 -0.46 -17.84 4.18
CA ARG A 81 0.29 -18.14 5.41
C ARG A 81 -0.64 -18.61 6.52
N PRO A 82 -0.19 -19.52 7.41
CA PRO A 82 -1.01 -20.02 8.55
C PRO A 82 -1.46 -18.89 9.49
N ASP A 83 -0.66 -17.86 9.63
CA ASP A 83 -0.85 -16.70 10.51
C ASP A 83 -1.28 -15.44 9.73
N ALA A 84 -1.95 -15.64 8.58
CA ALA A 84 -2.38 -14.56 7.69
C ALA A 84 -3.27 -13.50 8.37
N ASP A 85 -4.02 -13.88 9.39
CA ASP A 85 -4.96 -13.00 10.08
C ASP A 85 -4.38 -12.21 11.26
N ASN A 86 -3.15 -12.50 11.70
CA ASN A 86 -2.53 -11.74 12.77
C ASN A 86 -2.47 -10.25 12.40
N PRO A 87 -2.89 -9.32 13.27
CA PRO A 87 -2.93 -7.90 12.95
C PRO A 87 -1.53 -7.29 12.79
N PHE A 88 -1.44 -6.16 12.12
CA PHE A 88 -0.30 -5.25 12.24
C PHE A 88 -0.37 -4.54 13.58
N ARG A 89 0.80 -4.25 14.19
CA ARG A 89 0.86 -3.70 15.54
C ARG A 89 1.75 -2.47 15.61
N THR A 90 1.34 -1.54 16.47
CA THR A 90 2.19 -0.47 16.97
C THR A 90 2.03 -0.47 18.47
N GLU A 91 3.12 -0.55 19.21
CA GLU A 91 3.10 -0.79 20.64
C GLU A 91 3.92 0.27 21.39
N VAL A 92 3.55 0.54 22.65
CA VAL A 92 4.32 1.39 23.57
C VAL A 92 4.70 0.58 24.78
N TRP A 93 5.98 0.64 25.14
CA TRP A 93 6.60 -0.10 26.23
C TRP A 93 7.42 0.83 27.10
N HIS A 94 7.73 0.45 28.35
CA HIS A 94 8.68 1.11 29.24
C HIS A 94 9.59 0.09 29.94
N ASP A 95 10.79 0.54 30.32
CA ASP A 95 11.77 -0.28 31.04
C ASP A 95 11.99 0.16 32.47
N GLY A 96 11.16 1.07 33.00
CA GLY A 96 11.33 1.67 34.31
C GLY A 96 10.17 1.43 35.27
N VAL A 97 10.24 2.07 36.41
CA VAL A 97 9.17 2.06 37.40
C VAL A 97 8.48 3.42 37.48
N ILE A 98 7.20 3.43 37.81
CA ILE A 98 6.44 4.66 38.00
C ILE A 98 6.43 4.98 39.50
N GLU A 99 7.09 6.10 39.86
CA GLU A 99 7.19 6.57 41.24
C GLU A 99 6.92 8.09 41.31
N HIS A 100 6.08 8.51 42.26
CA HIS A 100 5.78 9.93 42.49
C HIS A 100 5.44 10.69 41.17
N ASP A 101 4.49 10.17 40.41
CA ASP A 101 4.03 10.76 39.14
C ASP A 101 5.10 10.85 38.03
N THR A 102 6.16 10.05 38.14
CA THR A 102 7.28 10.03 37.20
C THR A 102 7.59 8.61 36.77
N LEU A 103 7.70 8.39 35.48
CA LEU A 103 8.32 7.19 34.90
C LEU A 103 9.84 7.32 35.02
N GLN A 104 10.45 6.57 35.94
CA GLN A 104 11.90 6.46 36.13
C GLN A 104 12.44 5.41 35.17
N GLY A 105 12.62 5.76 33.90
CA GLY A 105 13.05 4.86 32.84
C GLY A 105 12.68 5.39 31.46
N ASN A 106 12.91 4.57 30.45
CA ASN A 106 12.68 4.94 29.06
C ASN A 106 11.30 4.50 28.58
N LEU A 107 10.82 5.20 27.57
CA LEU A 107 9.64 4.83 26.80
C LEU A 107 10.06 4.38 25.40
N TYR A 108 9.46 3.30 24.92
CA TYR A 108 9.74 2.72 23.61
C TYR A 108 8.45 2.67 22.78
N VAL A 109 8.51 3.17 21.54
CA VAL A 109 7.44 2.99 20.56
C VAL A 109 7.91 1.98 19.52
N VAL A 110 7.29 0.80 19.51
CA VAL A 110 7.70 -0.34 18.67
C VAL A 110 6.86 -0.39 17.41
N GLY A 111 7.50 -0.27 16.27
CA GLY A 111 6.85 -0.32 14.97
C GLY A 111 6.78 -1.73 14.39
N GLY A 112 5.57 -2.20 14.11
CA GLY A 112 5.32 -3.45 13.38
C GLY A 112 4.97 -3.25 11.91
N PHE A 113 5.38 -2.12 11.34
CA PHE A 113 5.14 -1.71 9.97
C PHE A 113 3.65 -1.69 9.61
N ASP A 114 2.82 -1.07 10.49
CA ASP A 114 1.41 -0.81 10.21
C ASP A 114 1.26 0.31 9.16
N PRO A 115 0.88 0.02 7.90
CA PRO A 115 0.78 1.03 6.86
C PRO A 115 -0.49 1.88 6.97
N GLU A 116 -1.41 1.52 7.85
CA GLU A 116 -2.70 2.19 8.04
C GLU A 116 -2.77 3.02 9.33
N PHE A 117 -1.63 3.12 10.06
CA PHE A 117 -1.57 3.87 11.30
C PHE A 117 -1.70 5.38 11.05
N ASP A 118 -2.79 5.97 11.52
CA ASP A 118 -3.17 7.36 11.27
C ASP A 118 -3.25 8.22 12.54
N SER A 119 -3.73 9.45 12.40
CA SER A 119 -3.89 10.41 13.50
C SER A 119 -4.81 9.93 14.61
N LEU A 120 -5.93 9.28 14.26
CA LEU A 120 -6.89 8.80 15.26
C LEU A 120 -6.30 7.63 16.06
N MET A 121 -5.55 6.77 15.38
CA MET A 121 -4.87 5.64 16.00
C MET A 121 -3.75 6.09 16.94
N MET A 122 -2.98 7.12 16.54
CA MET A 122 -1.97 7.72 17.41
C MET A 122 -2.60 8.37 18.65
N ASP A 123 -3.71 9.09 18.47
CA ASP A 123 -4.43 9.67 19.61
C ASP A 123 -4.94 8.58 20.54
N SER A 124 -5.52 7.50 19.99
CA SER A 124 -6.00 6.36 20.81
C SER A 124 -4.86 5.66 21.55
N LEU A 125 -3.71 5.48 20.90
CA LEU A 125 -2.53 4.87 21.53
C LEU A 125 -2.01 5.75 22.69
N ILE A 126 -1.99 7.06 22.50
CA ILE A 126 -1.57 8.02 23.52
C ILE A 126 -2.60 8.06 24.68
N GLU A 127 -3.91 8.02 24.39
CA GLU A 127 -4.93 7.94 25.44
C GLU A 127 -4.75 6.71 26.34
N GLU A 128 -4.31 5.58 25.78
CA GLU A 128 -3.99 4.39 26.56
C GLU A 128 -2.73 4.60 27.41
N VAL A 129 -1.67 5.20 26.87
CA VAL A 129 -0.43 5.53 27.60
C VAL A 129 -0.69 6.43 28.80
N ILE A 130 -1.51 7.48 28.65
CA ILE A 130 -1.79 8.43 29.71
C ILE A 130 -2.75 7.90 30.80
N THR A 131 -3.26 6.68 30.67
CA THR A 131 -3.97 6.02 31.78
C THR A 131 -3.03 5.59 32.90
N PHE A 132 -1.74 5.48 32.63
CA PHE A 132 -0.73 5.20 33.63
C PHE A 132 -0.45 6.43 34.50
N PRO A 133 -0.21 6.26 35.80
CA PRO A 133 -0.14 7.35 36.76
C PRO A 133 1.21 8.10 36.74
N PHE A 134 1.55 8.72 35.60
CA PHE A 134 2.73 9.58 35.49
C PHE A 134 2.43 10.81 34.61
N SER A 135 3.06 11.92 34.91
CA SER A 135 3.06 13.14 34.09
C SER A 135 4.48 13.53 33.62
N VAL A 136 5.51 12.82 34.06
CA VAL A 136 6.91 13.07 33.72
C VAL A 136 7.57 11.78 33.26
N ILE A 137 8.31 11.84 32.17
CA ILE A 137 9.23 10.78 31.75
C ILE A 137 10.67 11.24 32.09
N ASN A 138 11.26 10.61 33.12
CA ASN A 138 12.64 10.82 33.52
C ASN A 138 13.55 9.75 32.90
N GLY A 139 13.71 9.84 31.59
CA GLY A 139 14.48 8.94 30.74
C GLY A 139 14.42 9.39 29.30
N GLN A 140 14.70 8.51 28.37
CA GLN A 140 14.63 8.78 26.95
C GLN A 140 13.35 8.21 26.31
N VAL A 141 12.96 8.75 25.18
CA VAL A 141 11.91 8.16 24.34
C VAL A 141 12.54 7.62 23.05
N TYR A 142 12.31 6.37 22.79
CA TYR A 142 12.90 5.67 21.66
C TYR A 142 11.85 5.14 20.69
N GLY A 143 12.15 5.22 19.38
CA GLY A 143 11.46 4.46 18.35
C GLY A 143 12.20 3.15 18.07
N ASP A 144 11.51 2.03 18.10
CA ASP A 144 12.05 0.76 17.65
C ASP A 144 11.62 0.48 16.20
N VAL A 145 12.56 0.55 15.28
CA VAL A 145 12.39 0.27 13.85
C VAL A 145 13.20 -0.98 13.46
N SER A 146 13.56 -1.83 14.40
CA SER A 146 14.45 -2.97 14.19
C SER A 146 13.83 -4.09 13.35
N MET A 147 12.50 -4.14 13.23
CA MET A 147 11.77 -5.15 12.45
C MET A 147 12.23 -5.25 10.99
N LYS A 148 12.66 -4.15 10.39
CA LYS A 148 13.06 -4.06 8.98
C LYS A 148 14.50 -3.55 8.86
N ASP A 149 15.17 -3.86 7.75
CA ASP A 149 16.41 -3.21 7.35
C ASP A 149 16.24 -1.68 7.17
N SER A 150 17.36 -0.98 7.05
CA SER A 150 17.37 0.49 6.94
C SER A 150 17.04 1.02 5.53
N LEU A 151 16.73 0.14 4.57
CA LEU A 151 16.38 0.57 3.21
C LEU A 151 14.95 1.10 3.19
N TYR A 152 14.79 2.40 2.99
CA TYR A 152 13.49 3.06 2.97
C TYR A 152 12.79 3.03 1.61
N TRP A 153 13.46 2.59 0.54
CA TRP A 153 12.85 2.39 -0.79
C TRP A 153 13.06 0.97 -1.28
N GLY A 154 12.15 0.50 -2.12
CA GLY A 154 12.28 -0.77 -2.81
C GLY A 154 13.39 -0.74 -3.87
N HIS A 155 13.98 -1.90 -4.14
CA HIS A 155 15.02 -2.03 -5.15
C HIS A 155 14.50 -1.65 -6.54
N GLY A 156 15.16 -0.68 -7.19
CA GLY A 156 14.80 -0.21 -8.53
C GLY A 156 13.64 0.80 -8.56
N TRP A 157 13.28 1.40 -7.43
CA TRP A 157 12.42 2.58 -7.40
C TRP A 157 13.18 3.79 -7.96
N ALA A 158 12.49 4.61 -8.74
CA ALA A 158 13.11 5.77 -9.34
C ALA A 158 13.22 6.92 -8.32
N TRP A 159 14.41 7.52 -8.21
CA TRP A 159 14.69 8.59 -7.26
C TRP A 159 13.84 9.85 -7.52
N ASP A 160 13.47 10.07 -8.78
CA ASP A 160 12.72 11.23 -9.26
C ASP A 160 11.19 11.05 -9.17
N ASP A 161 10.72 9.89 -8.68
CA ASP A 161 9.34 9.72 -8.23
C ASP A 161 9.07 10.44 -6.89
N THR A 162 10.12 10.80 -6.15
CA THR A 162 9.99 11.69 -5.00
C THR A 162 9.76 13.14 -5.50
N PRO A 163 8.80 13.93 -4.96
CA PRO A 163 8.13 13.75 -3.65
C PRO A 163 6.73 13.12 -3.68
N GLU A 164 6.41 12.30 -4.64
CA GLU A 164 5.09 11.72 -4.77
C GLU A 164 4.73 10.79 -3.60
N ALA A 165 3.50 10.88 -3.10
CA ALA A 165 3.06 10.11 -1.93
C ALA A 165 3.01 8.59 -2.17
N TYR A 166 2.92 8.14 -3.44
CA TYR A 166 2.98 6.71 -3.78
C TYR A 166 4.36 6.09 -3.62
N GLN A 167 5.41 6.90 -3.38
CA GLN A 167 6.77 6.49 -3.06
C GLN A 167 7.15 6.96 -1.64
N PRO A 168 6.58 6.36 -0.58
CA PRO A 168 6.88 6.75 0.78
C PRO A 168 8.29 6.33 1.21
N TYR A 169 8.83 7.01 2.21
CA TYR A 169 10.03 6.56 2.93
C TYR A 169 9.59 5.50 3.95
N MET A 170 9.80 4.23 3.63
CA MET A 170 9.33 3.11 4.43
C MET A 170 10.07 2.98 5.76
N SER A 171 9.33 2.83 6.83
CA SER A 171 9.84 2.57 8.19
C SER A 171 8.88 1.64 8.92
N PRO A 172 9.32 0.80 9.86
CA PRO A 172 8.41 0.09 10.76
C PRO A 172 7.46 1.00 11.55
N LEU A 173 7.87 2.23 11.85
CA LEU A 173 7.02 3.29 12.40
C LEU A 173 6.51 4.17 11.26
N MET A 174 5.35 3.82 10.71
CA MET A 174 4.64 4.63 9.70
C MET A 174 3.54 5.45 10.35
N PHE A 175 3.38 6.70 9.91
CA PHE A 175 2.32 7.60 10.34
C PHE A 175 1.69 8.29 9.13
N CYS A 176 0.36 8.19 8.98
CA CYS A 176 -0.37 8.78 7.85
C CYS A 176 0.30 8.44 6.50
N LYS A 177 0.71 7.18 6.31
CA LYS A 177 1.39 6.67 5.10
C LYS A 177 2.72 7.37 4.77
N GLY A 178 3.35 8.05 5.73
CA GLY A 178 4.54 8.87 5.49
C GLY A 178 4.27 10.05 4.57
N ALA A 179 3.06 10.62 4.62
CA ALA A 179 2.62 11.68 3.73
C ALA A 179 1.80 12.75 4.48
N VAL A 180 1.75 13.92 3.87
CA VAL A 180 0.92 15.06 4.31
C VAL A 180 -0.13 15.36 3.25
N GLU A 181 -1.38 15.44 3.68
CA GLU A 181 -2.48 15.92 2.88
C GLU A 181 -2.48 17.45 2.89
N VAL A 182 -2.40 18.06 1.71
CA VAL A 182 -2.39 19.49 1.52
C VAL A 182 -3.69 19.90 0.84
N THR A 183 -4.50 20.66 1.56
CA THR A 183 -5.76 21.22 1.06
C THR A 183 -5.55 22.69 0.71
N VAL A 184 -5.90 23.09 -0.52
CA VAL A 184 -5.73 24.44 -1.06
C VAL A 184 -7.08 24.99 -1.51
N VAL A 185 -7.47 26.11 -0.91
CA VAL A 185 -8.75 26.79 -1.20
C VAL A 185 -8.43 28.16 -1.81
N PRO A 186 -8.92 28.47 -3.02
CA PRO A 186 -8.72 29.78 -3.61
C PRO A 186 -9.27 30.90 -2.72
N GLY A 187 -8.63 32.06 -2.74
CA GLY A 187 -9.13 33.29 -2.10
C GLY A 187 -10.35 33.84 -2.80
N SER A 188 -10.91 34.91 -2.25
CA SER A 188 -12.15 35.52 -2.75
C SER A 188 -11.94 36.39 -4.00
N LEU A 189 -10.74 36.95 -4.17
CA LEU A 189 -10.43 37.88 -5.26
C LEU A 189 -9.28 37.32 -6.12
N GLN A 190 -9.27 37.72 -7.40
CA GLN A 190 -8.14 37.42 -8.27
C GLN A 190 -6.85 38.04 -7.70
N GLY A 191 -5.77 37.26 -7.67
CA GLY A 191 -4.48 37.65 -7.12
C GLY A 191 -4.31 37.38 -5.63
N ASP A 192 -5.37 37.06 -4.89
CA ASP A 192 -5.26 36.64 -3.49
C ASP A 192 -4.35 35.40 -3.35
N THR A 193 -3.66 35.31 -2.24
CA THR A 193 -2.99 34.06 -1.86
C THR A 193 -4.05 33.04 -1.43
N ALA A 194 -4.02 31.83 -1.98
CA ALA A 194 -4.93 30.78 -1.57
C ALA A 194 -4.68 30.36 -0.10
N SER A 195 -5.74 29.94 0.59
CA SER A 195 -5.60 29.33 1.91
C SER A 195 -5.07 27.90 1.77
N VAL A 196 -4.04 27.55 2.56
CA VAL A 196 -3.45 26.20 2.55
C VAL A 196 -3.50 25.63 3.96
N SER A 197 -4.02 24.42 4.09
CA SER A 197 -4.01 23.64 5.34
C SER A 197 -3.41 22.26 5.10
N CYS A 198 -2.70 21.76 6.11
CA CYS A 198 -1.99 20.49 6.04
C CYS A 198 -2.48 19.53 7.15
N LYS A 199 -2.58 18.24 6.83
CA LYS A 199 -2.90 17.15 7.78
C LYS A 199 -1.98 15.95 7.57
N PRO A 200 -1.50 15.31 8.65
CA PRO A 200 -1.67 15.68 10.06
C PRO A 200 -0.94 16.98 10.39
N VAL A 201 -1.39 17.70 11.41
CA VAL A 201 -0.68 18.87 11.93
C VAL A 201 0.53 18.39 12.73
N SER A 202 1.72 18.90 12.40
CA SER A 202 2.97 18.65 13.11
C SER A 202 3.99 19.71 12.78
N SER A 203 4.89 20.03 13.69
CA SER A 203 6.03 20.91 13.44
C SER A 203 7.20 20.22 12.72
N TYR A 204 7.06 18.95 12.40
CA TYR A 204 8.06 18.18 11.65
C TYR A 204 8.28 18.71 10.22
N TYR A 205 7.33 19.41 9.68
CA TYR A 205 7.41 20.05 8.36
C TYR A 205 7.02 21.53 8.43
N THR A 206 7.46 22.31 7.46
CA THR A 206 7.08 23.70 7.29
C THR A 206 6.34 23.90 5.97
N LEU A 207 5.67 25.04 5.80
CA LEU A 207 4.89 25.35 4.60
C LEU A 207 5.30 26.70 4.02
N THR A 208 5.70 26.70 2.75
CA THR A 208 5.89 27.89 1.92
C THR A 208 4.76 27.98 0.91
N ASN A 209 3.89 28.98 1.07
CA ASN A 209 2.76 29.24 0.17
C ASN A 209 3.04 30.46 -0.73
N ARG A 210 3.16 30.22 -2.04
CA ARG A 210 3.35 31.25 -3.09
C ARG A 210 2.25 31.15 -4.16
N THR A 211 1.07 30.68 -3.79
CA THR A 211 -0.07 30.55 -4.71
C THR A 211 -0.71 31.89 -5.03
N LYS A 212 -1.42 31.94 -6.16
CA LYS A 212 -2.27 33.06 -6.56
C LYS A 212 -3.61 32.55 -7.07
N THR A 213 -4.69 33.12 -6.55
CA THR A 213 -6.07 32.78 -6.92
C THR A 213 -6.40 33.38 -8.29
N HIS A 214 -6.99 32.59 -9.19
CA HIS A 214 -7.47 33.01 -10.52
C HIS A 214 -6.46 33.85 -11.32
N THR A 215 -5.15 33.55 -11.20
CA THR A 215 -4.06 34.33 -11.81
C THR A 215 -3.22 33.43 -12.72
N PRO A 216 -3.62 33.22 -14.01
CA PRO A 216 -2.91 32.33 -14.93
C PRO A 216 -1.42 32.69 -15.12
N SER A 217 -1.06 33.96 -15.02
CA SER A 217 0.33 34.42 -15.11
C SER A 217 1.22 33.93 -13.95
N ALA A 218 0.65 33.44 -12.86
CA ALA A 218 1.40 32.82 -11.78
C ALA A 218 1.95 31.40 -12.13
N GLY A 219 1.64 30.91 -13.32
CA GLY A 219 2.05 29.59 -13.79
C GLY A 219 1.12 28.47 -13.34
N LYS A 220 1.47 27.24 -13.67
CA LYS A 220 0.69 26.06 -13.25
C LYS A 220 0.81 25.84 -11.74
N TYR A 221 -0.27 25.36 -11.13
CA TYR A 221 -0.24 24.88 -9.75
C TYR A 221 0.80 23.77 -9.59
N SER A 222 1.56 23.84 -8.52
CA SER A 222 2.54 22.82 -8.13
C SER A 222 2.58 22.69 -6.62
N LEU A 223 2.59 21.44 -6.16
CA LEU A 223 2.92 21.06 -4.79
C LEU A 223 4.23 20.28 -4.83
N SER A 224 5.20 20.66 -4.02
CA SER A 224 6.48 19.98 -3.90
C SER A 224 7.03 20.17 -2.48
N ARG A 225 8.23 19.66 -2.22
CA ARG A 225 9.03 19.93 -1.02
C ARG A 225 10.51 20.05 -1.39
N ASP A 226 11.37 20.37 -0.44
CA ASP A 226 12.83 20.44 -0.64
C ASP A 226 13.45 19.02 -0.75
N TRP A 227 12.87 18.17 -1.61
CA TRP A 227 13.17 16.73 -1.67
C TRP A 227 14.60 16.41 -2.12
N LEU A 228 15.21 17.26 -2.94
CA LEU A 228 16.60 17.07 -3.39
C LEU A 228 17.62 17.13 -2.24
N THR A 229 17.26 17.78 -1.14
CA THR A 229 18.09 17.90 0.06
C THR A 229 17.50 17.13 1.25
N ASN A 230 16.52 16.27 0.99
CA ASN A 230 15.76 15.56 2.03
C ASN A 230 15.06 16.51 3.03
N GLY A 231 14.77 17.76 2.62
CA GLY A 231 14.05 18.73 3.45
C GLY A 231 12.54 18.47 3.47
N ASN A 232 11.88 18.93 4.53
CA ASN A 232 10.43 18.82 4.74
C ASN A 232 9.75 20.19 4.74
N ASN A 233 10.28 21.19 4.00
CA ASN A 233 9.54 22.40 3.70
C ASN A 233 8.63 22.14 2.49
N LEU A 234 7.32 22.08 2.72
CA LEU A 234 6.31 21.93 1.67
C LEU A 234 6.17 23.26 0.90
N ILE A 235 6.17 23.19 -0.41
CA ILE A 235 6.16 24.36 -1.29
C ILE A 235 4.95 24.28 -2.21
N VAL A 236 4.01 25.22 -2.05
CA VAL A 236 2.80 25.32 -2.87
C VAL A 236 2.89 26.60 -3.71
N THR A 237 2.80 26.47 -5.03
CA THR A 237 2.97 27.60 -5.95
C THR A 237 1.94 27.58 -7.08
N GLY A 238 1.88 28.69 -7.83
CA GLY A 238 1.14 28.78 -9.08
C GLY A 238 -0.33 29.21 -8.92
N ASN A 239 -1.06 29.10 -10.01
CA ASN A 239 -2.45 29.51 -10.10
C ASN A 239 -3.40 28.48 -9.50
N VAL A 240 -4.28 28.91 -8.61
CA VAL A 240 -5.31 28.10 -7.95
C VAL A 240 -6.70 28.60 -8.37
N PRO A 241 -7.27 28.08 -9.46
CA PRO A 241 -8.59 28.49 -9.89
C PRO A 241 -9.72 27.74 -9.16
N THR A 242 -9.44 26.58 -8.57
CA THR A 242 -10.42 25.73 -7.90
C THR A 242 -9.81 25.07 -6.67
N PHE A 243 -10.65 24.55 -5.81
CA PHE A 243 -10.27 23.71 -4.68
C PHE A 243 -9.33 22.57 -5.13
N ARG A 244 -8.32 22.31 -4.29
CA ARG A 244 -7.38 21.21 -4.47
C ARG A 244 -7.16 20.47 -3.17
N LYS A 245 -6.91 19.16 -3.32
CA LYS A 245 -6.55 18.26 -2.23
C LYS A 245 -5.55 17.26 -2.78
N ASP A 246 -4.31 17.37 -2.37
CA ASP A 246 -3.20 16.58 -2.87
C ASP A 246 -2.42 15.96 -1.71
N LEU A 247 -1.65 14.92 -1.97
CA LEU A 247 -0.77 14.25 -1.01
C LEU A 247 0.69 14.45 -1.43
N ILE A 248 1.56 14.59 -0.45
CA ILE A 248 3.01 14.69 -0.67
C ILE A 248 3.73 13.87 0.39
N ASN A 249 4.76 13.10 0.00
CA ASN A 249 5.52 12.32 0.96
C ASN A 249 6.37 13.21 1.88
N ILE A 250 6.73 12.67 3.03
CA ILE A 250 7.63 13.27 4.02
C ILE A 250 8.91 12.43 4.10
N TYR A 251 10.06 13.11 4.13
CA TYR A 251 11.34 12.47 4.38
C TYR A 251 11.41 11.96 5.83
N ASP A 252 11.93 10.72 6.00
CA ASP A 252 12.09 10.02 7.26
C ASP A 252 10.77 9.84 8.03
N SER A 253 10.00 8.85 7.56
CA SER A 253 8.69 8.51 8.17
C SER A 253 8.80 8.08 9.63
N GLY A 254 9.90 7.42 10.03
CA GLY A 254 10.13 7.06 11.43
C GLY A 254 10.29 8.28 12.32
N SER A 255 11.10 9.24 11.87
CA SER A 255 11.26 10.52 12.57
C SER A 255 9.98 11.34 12.56
N PHE A 256 9.22 11.34 11.48
CA PHE A 256 7.90 12.00 11.43
C PHE A 256 6.94 11.41 12.47
N PHE A 257 6.93 10.08 12.59
CA PHE A 257 6.13 9.40 13.62
C PHE A 257 6.55 9.84 15.03
N MET A 258 7.82 9.69 15.36
CA MET A 258 8.33 9.94 16.72
C MET A 258 8.19 11.41 17.12
N HIS A 259 8.49 12.33 16.20
CA HIS A 259 8.32 13.76 16.45
C HIS A 259 6.86 14.10 16.78
N THR A 260 5.92 13.64 15.96
CA THR A 260 4.49 13.88 16.16
C THR A 260 3.98 13.20 17.44
N PHE A 261 4.48 12.01 17.76
CA PHE A 261 4.13 11.31 19.00
C PHE A 261 4.53 12.13 20.24
N LEU A 262 5.75 12.67 20.28
CA LEU A 262 6.21 13.53 21.36
C LEU A 262 5.41 14.85 21.45
N GLU A 263 5.12 15.47 20.30
CA GLU A 263 4.26 16.67 20.27
C GLU A 263 2.90 16.42 20.92
N ARG A 264 2.29 15.28 20.62
CA ARG A 264 0.98 14.92 21.15
C ARG A 264 1.00 14.56 22.64
N LEU A 265 2.06 13.87 23.10
CA LEU A 265 2.26 13.62 24.54
C LEU A 265 2.38 14.96 25.30
N ARG A 266 3.17 15.92 24.79
CA ARG A 266 3.27 17.27 25.38
C ARG A 266 1.93 17.99 25.39
N ALA A 267 1.15 17.88 24.33
CA ALA A 267 -0.21 18.47 24.26
C ALA A 267 -1.17 17.86 25.28
N LYS A 268 -0.92 16.63 25.74
CA LYS A 268 -1.66 15.97 26.84
C LYS A 268 -1.11 16.30 28.23
N GLY A 269 -0.09 17.15 28.31
CA GLY A 269 0.49 17.58 29.59
C GLY A 269 1.60 16.70 30.12
N ILE A 270 2.07 15.72 29.34
CA ILE A 270 3.21 14.87 29.73
C ILE A 270 4.51 15.63 29.46
N VAL A 271 5.37 15.73 30.48
CA VAL A 271 6.72 16.24 30.33
C VAL A 271 7.58 15.12 29.75
N VAL A 272 8.02 15.32 28.52
CA VAL A 272 8.87 14.37 27.77
C VAL A 272 10.22 15.01 27.45
N PRO A 273 11.29 14.23 27.19
CA PRO A 273 12.58 14.76 26.75
C PRO A 273 12.43 15.59 25.46
N GLU A 274 13.38 16.51 25.24
CA GLU A 274 13.37 17.37 24.05
C GLU A 274 13.56 16.59 22.75
N SER A 275 14.34 15.50 22.80
CA SER A 275 14.68 14.65 21.65
C SER A 275 14.26 13.21 21.88
N TYR A 276 14.19 12.47 20.80
CA TYR A 276 14.00 11.01 20.77
C TYR A 276 15.22 10.36 20.10
N GLY A 277 15.37 9.06 20.32
CA GLY A 277 16.36 8.23 19.63
C GLY A 277 15.71 7.05 18.91
N PHE A 278 16.53 6.27 18.24
CA PHE A 278 16.11 4.98 17.69
C PHE A 278 16.99 3.88 18.30
N THR A 279 16.35 2.92 18.92
CA THR A 279 16.98 1.72 19.46
C THR A 279 15.98 0.59 19.54
N GLU A 280 16.48 -0.61 19.63
CA GLU A 280 15.67 -1.81 19.77
C GLU A 280 15.14 -1.92 21.20
N LEU A 281 13.89 -2.37 21.35
CA LEU A 281 13.28 -2.69 22.63
C LEU A 281 14.13 -3.75 23.35
N PRO A 282 14.52 -3.54 24.64
CA PRO A 282 15.19 -4.56 25.41
C PRO A 282 14.42 -5.89 25.44
N SER A 283 15.15 -7.01 25.37
CA SER A 283 14.55 -8.35 25.43
C SER A 283 13.93 -8.69 26.78
N ASP A 284 14.41 -8.03 27.84
CA ASP A 284 14.03 -8.29 29.22
C ASP A 284 13.77 -6.98 29.96
N GLY A 285 12.86 -7.01 30.94
CA GLY A 285 12.63 -5.90 31.87
C GLY A 285 11.74 -4.79 31.31
N ALA A 286 11.19 -4.91 30.11
CA ALA A 286 10.24 -3.96 29.56
C ALA A 286 8.80 -4.46 29.72
N GLU A 287 7.89 -3.55 30.05
CA GLU A 287 6.45 -3.80 30.21
C GLU A 287 5.65 -3.01 29.18
N GLN A 288 4.62 -3.65 28.61
CA GLN A 288 3.75 -3.02 27.62
C GLN A 288 2.72 -2.09 28.28
N MET A 289 2.65 -0.86 27.78
CA MET A 289 1.69 0.14 28.24
C MET A 289 0.48 0.25 27.32
N ALA A 290 0.69 0.21 26.01
CA ALA A 290 -0.36 0.44 25.03
C ALA A 290 -0.11 -0.36 23.76
N ARG A 291 -1.18 -0.69 23.04
CA ARG A 291 -1.08 -1.40 21.77
C ARG A 291 -2.21 -1.03 20.83
N TRP A 292 -1.84 -0.70 19.61
CA TRP A 292 -2.79 -0.58 18.50
C TRP A 292 -2.67 -1.80 17.57
N GLU A 293 -3.79 -2.32 17.10
CA GLU A 293 -3.85 -3.42 16.15
C GLU A 293 -4.68 -3.05 14.92
N THR A 294 -4.08 -3.19 13.73
CA THR A 294 -4.76 -2.99 12.46
C THR A 294 -5.03 -4.35 11.80
N PRO A 295 -6.30 -4.69 11.52
CA PRO A 295 -6.65 -5.94 10.86
C PRO A 295 -6.05 -6.04 9.45
N VAL A 296 -5.54 -7.22 9.09
CA VAL A 296 -4.97 -7.49 7.75
C VAL A 296 -5.95 -7.16 6.63
N GLN A 297 -7.24 -7.43 6.83
CA GLN A 297 -8.25 -7.12 5.81
C GLN A 297 -8.35 -5.62 5.49
N LYS A 298 -8.08 -4.72 6.46
CA LYS A 298 -8.01 -3.27 6.22
C LYS A 298 -6.84 -2.95 5.29
N VAL A 299 -5.66 -3.49 5.59
CA VAL A 299 -4.44 -3.32 4.78
C VAL A 299 -4.65 -3.89 3.37
N LEU A 300 -5.23 -5.08 3.26
CA LEU A 300 -5.53 -5.74 1.99
C LEU A 300 -6.51 -4.94 1.14
N ASN A 301 -7.54 -4.35 1.75
CA ASN A 301 -8.51 -3.52 1.04
C ASN A 301 -7.85 -2.30 0.39
N GLN A 302 -6.98 -1.59 1.10
CA GLN A 302 -6.24 -0.44 0.56
C GLN A 302 -5.25 -0.87 -0.52
N LEU A 303 -4.53 -1.97 -0.28
CA LEU A 303 -3.60 -2.56 -1.23
C LEU A 303 -4.27 -2.84 -2.57
N MET A 304 -5.44 -3.46 -2.57
CA MET A 304 -6.10 -3.92 -3.80
C MET A 304 -7.02 -2.88 -4.44
N LYS A 305 -7.79 -2.10 -3.65
CA LYS A 305 -8.75 -1.11 -4.17
C LYS A 305 -8.07 0.18 -4.61
N GLU A 306 -7.14 0.67 -3.79
CA GLU A 306 -6.43 1.93 -4.04
C GLU A 306 -5.06 1.70 -4.70
N SER A 307 -4.68 0.42 -4.90
CA SER A 307 -3.37 0.05 -5.46
C SER A 307 -2.20 0.60 -4.63
N ASP A 308 -2.36 0.64 -3.31
CA ASP A 308 -1.42 1.26 -2.39
C ASP A 308 -0.08 0.52 -2.33
N ASN A 309 1.02 1.23 -2.59
CA ASN A 309 2.36 0.66 -2.64
C ASN A 309 2.89 0.33 -1.25
N LEU A 310 2.67 1.23 -0.27
CA LEU A 310 3.12 1.02 1.11
C LEU A 310 2.50 -0.25 1.71
N ASN A 311 1.20 -0.45 1.47
CA ASN A 311 0.50 -1.63 1.96
C ASN A 311 1.05 -2.93 1.37
N ALA A 312 1.47 -2.89 0.10
CA ALA A 312 2.10 -4.04 -0.54
C ALA A 312 3.48 -4.35 0.06
N GLU A 313 4.30 -3.34 0.32
CA GLU A 313 5.62 -3.52 0.93
C GLU A 313 5.51 -3.96 2.40
N ALA A 314 4.53 -3.43 3.14
CA ALA A 314 4.25 -3.88 4.51
C ALA A 314 3.81 -5.35 4.53
N MET A 315 2.98 -5.77 3.56
CA MET A 315 2.61 -7.19 3.40
C MET A 315 3.81 -8.06 3.02
N LEU A 316 4.73 -7.57 2.17
CA LEU A 316 5.95 -8.29 1.82
C LEU A 316 6.87 -8.48 3.05
N CYS A 317 7.07 -7.43 3.85
CA CYS A 317 7.83 -7.53 5.11
C CYS A 317 7.17 -8.49 6.11
N ARG A 318 5.84 -8.49 6.17
CA ARG A 318 5.09 -9.44 6.99
C ARG A 318 5.32 -10.89 6.55
N ILE A 319 5.23 -11.17 5.23
CA ILE A 319 5.57 -12.49 4.68
C ILE A 319 6.97 -12.91 5.14
N ALA A 320 7.95 -12.00 5.04
CA ALA A 320 9.32 -12.24 5.47
C ALA A 320 9.43 -12.58 6.95
N SER A 321 8.81 -11.79 7.82
CA SER A 321 8.83 -11.96 9.27
C SER A 321 8.21 -13.30 9.68
N GLN A 322 7.04 -13.62 9.15
CA GLN A 322 6.33 -14.86 9.45
C GLN A 322 7.06 -16.12 8.94
N ALA A 323 7.77 -16.00 7.82
CA ALA A 323 8.47 -17.14 7.22
C ALA A 323 9.79 -17.45 7.89
N THR A 324 10.50 -16.41 8.33
CA THR A 324 11.88 -16.57 8.81
C THR A 324 12.00 -16.57 10.32
N GLY A 325 11.03 -15.96 11.03
CA GLY A 325 11.14 -15.68 12.46
C GLY A 325 12.29 -14.72 12.82
N LYS A 326 12.92 -14.09 11.79
CA LYS A 326 13.98 -13.12 12.02
C LYS A 326 13.40 -11.88 12.69
N LYS A 327 14.16 -11.32 13.61
CA LYS A 327 13.83 -10.04 14.24
C LYS A 327 13.91 -8.88 13.22
N ARG A 328 14.88 -8.92 12.32
CA ARG A 328 15.05 -7.95 11.23
C ARG A 328 14.92 -8.66 9.88
N VAL A 329 13.98 -8.20 9.07
CA VAL A 329 13.73 -8.75 7.74
C VAL A 329 14.11 -7.77 6.63
N THR A 330 14.28 -8.34 5.44
CA THR A 330 14.52 -7.61 4.19
C THR A 330 13.41 -7.90 3.19
N ALA A 331 13.27 -7.08 2.17
CA ALA A 331 12.37 -7.36 1.04
C ALA A 331 12.70 -8.70 0.37
N GLU A 332 13.99 -9.05 0.26
CA GLU A 332 14.45 -10.32 -0.31
C GLU A 332 13.92 -11.53 0.46
N ASP A 333 13.88 -11.48 1.80
CA ASP A 333 13.29 -12.56 2.61
C ASP A 333 11.82 -12.82 2.21
N GLY A 334 11.05 -11.76 1.92
CA GLY A 334 9.66 -11.89 1.46
C GLY A 334 9.55 -12.36 0.01
N ILE A 335 10.41 -11.87 -0.87
CA ILE A 335 10.48 -12.29 -2.28
C ILE A 335 10.78 -13.79 -2.39
N VAL A 336 11.67 -14.31 -1.54
CA VAL A 336 11.97 -15.76 -1.49
C VAL A 336 10.70 -16.57 -1.25
N GLU A 337 9.79 -16.10 -0.39
CA GLU A 337 8.53 -16.81 -0.14
C GLU A 337 7.56 -16.76 -1.34
N ILE A 338 7.48 -15.61 -2.03
CA ILE A 338 6.72 -15.51 -3.29
C ILE A 338 7.29 -16.49 -4.31
N MET A 339 8.63 -16.57 -4.45
CA MET A 339 9.29 -17.47 -5.38
C MET A 339 9.12 -18.95 -5.01
N LYS A 340 8.94 -19.29 -3.73
CA LYS A 340 8.55 -20.64 -3.31
C LYS A 340 7.14 -20.98 -3.82
N LEU A 341 6.20 -20.05 -3.73
CA LEU A 341 4.85 -20.27 -4.28
C LEU A 341 4.89 -20.37 -5.80
N VAL A 342 5.67 -19.56 -6.51
CA VAL A 342 5.92 -19.70 -7.95
C VAL A 342 6.34 -21.14 -8.30
N ARG A 343 7.32 -21.69 -7.56
CA ARG A 343 7.78 -23.07 -7.77
C ARG A 343 6.69 -24.09 -7.48
N ASN A 344 5.92 -23.92 -6.41
CA ASN A 344 4.84 -24.83 -6.02
C ASN A 344 3.72 -24.86 -7.06
N LEU A 345 3.55 -23.78 -7.82
CA LEU A 345 2.60 -23.67 -8.93
C LEU A 345 3.13 -24.28 -10.25
N GLY A 346 4.34 -24.85 -10.23
CA GLY A 346 4.93 -25.54 -11.38
C GLY A 346 5.78 -24.69 -12.31
N HIS A 347 6.14 -23.46 -11.90
CA HIS A 347 7.01 -22.57 -12.66
C HIS A 347 8.45 -22.63 -12.12
N ASP A 348 9.45 -22.40 -13.00
CA ASP A 348 10.83 -22.18 -12.56
C ASP A 348 11.01 -20.73 -12.07
N PRO A 349 11.34 -20.50 -10.79
CA PRO A 349 11.58 -19.14 -10.28
C PRO A 349 12.65 -18.35 -11.05
N LYS A 350 13.58 -19.03 -11.72
CA LYS A 350 14.63 -18.37 -12.50
C LYS A 350 14.13 -17.66 -13.74
N ASP A 351 12.94 -18.04 -14.22
CA ASP A 351 12.30 -17.40 -15.38
C ASP A 351 11.73 -16.03 -15.06
N TYR A 352 11.59 -15.68 -13.79
CA TYR A 352 10.93 -14.46 -13.33
C TYR A 352 11.87 -13.54 -12.57
N LYS A 353 11.52 -12.27 -12.52
CA LYS A 353 12.21 -11.27 -11.69
C LYS A 353 11.20 -10.57 -10.80
N ILE A 354 11.45 -10.57 -9.50
CA ILE A 354 10.69 -9.81 -8.51
C ILE A 354 11.69 -8.96 -7.73
N ALA A 355 11.44 -7.68 -7.63
CA ALA A 355 12.31 -6.70 -6.99
C ALA A 355 11.63 -5.97 -5.83
N ASP A 356 10.29 -5.95 -5.81
CA ASP A 356 9.47 -5.36 -4.75
C ASP A 356 8.12 -6.09 -4.63
N GLY A 357 7.34 -5.73 -3.62
CA GLY A 357 6.00 -6.29 -3.41
C GLY A 357 4.88 -5.55 -4.14
N CYS A 358 5.11 -4.30 -4.56
CA CYS A 358 4.07 -3.42 -5.08
C CYS A 358 4.04 -3.29 -6.61
N GLY A 359 5.14 -3.57 -7.28
CA GLY A 359 5.28 -3.43 -8.74
C GLY A 359 5.71 -2.03 -9.20
N LEU A 360 6.19 -1.18 -8.30
CA LEU A 360 6.74 0.12 -8.65
C LEU A 360 8.10 -0.03 -9.34
N SER A 361 8.87 -1.02 -8.96
CA SER A 361 10.18 -1.32 -9.56
C SER A 361 10.06 -1.72 -11.03
N ASN A 362 10.87 -1.07 -11.87
CA ASN A 362 11.02 -1.43 -13.27
C ASN A 362 11.76 -2.77 -13.50
N TYR A 363 12.28 -3.39 -12.44
CA TYR A 363 13.01 -4.65 -12.50
C TYR A 363 12.11 -5.88 -12.29
N ASN A 364 10.81 -5.69 -12.05
CA ASN A 364 9.86 -6.79 -12.02
C ASN A 364 9.54 -7.29 -13.43
N TYR A 365 9.57 -8.61 -13.63
CA TYR A 365 9.18 -9.26 -14.88
C TYR A 365 8.37 -10.52 -14.59
N LEU A 366 7.11 -10.50 -14.97
CA LEU A 366 6.15 -11.60 -14.82
C LEU A 366 5.45 -11.89 -16.16
N SER A 367 4.80 -13.07 -16.24
CA SER A 367 3.96 -13.42 -17.37
C SER A 367 2.47 -13.44 -16.99
N PRO A 368 1.55 -13.21 -17.95
CA PRO A 368 0.11 -13.39 -17.72
C PRO A 368 -0.27 -14.79 -17.25
N ALA A 369 0.42 -15.82 -17.74
CA ALA A 369 0.22 -17.20 -17.32
C ALA A 369 0.48 -17.38 -15.83
N LEU A 370 1.59 -16.82 -15.30
CA LEU A 370 1.89 -16.85 -13.85
C LEU A 370 0.80 -16.16 -13.03
N LEU A 371 0.34 -14.97 -13.45
CA LEU A 371 -0.74 -14.24 -12.76
C LEU A 371 -2.02 -15.08 -12.70
N VAL A 372 -2.39 -15.75 -13.81
CA VAL A 372 -3.55 -16.64 -13.85
C VAL A 372 -3.37 -17.84 -12.91
N ASP A 373 -2.18 -18.41 -12.83
CA ASP A 373 -1.93 -19.55 -11.95
C ASP A 373 -1.99 -19.17 -10.47
N PHE A 374 -1.54 -17.98 -10.08
CA PHE A 374 -1.78 -17.42 -8.74
C PHE A 374 -3.28 -17.24 -8.45
N LEU A 375 -4.04 -16.71 -9.39
CA LEU A 375 -5.50 -16.54 -9.24
C LEU A 375 -6.22 -17.88 -9.14
N LYS A 376 -5.82 -18.89 -9.92
CA LYS A 376 -6.34 -20.27 -9.84
C LYS A 376 -6.05 -20.87 -8.47
N TYR A 377 -4.84 -20.67 -7.97
CA TYR A 377 -4.45 -21.12 -6.64
C TYR A 377 -5.32 -20.46 -5.57
N ALA A 378 -5.44 -19.13 -5.60
CA ALA A 378 -6.30 -18.41 -4.65
C ALA A 378 -7.75 -18.92 -4.71
N TYR A 379 -8.31 -19.13 -5.91
CA TYR A 379 -9.65 -19.66 -6.10
C TYR A 379 -9.83 -21.08 -5.53
N SER A 380 -8.78 -21.89 -5.55
CA SER A 380 -8.80 -23.25 -4.97
C SER A 380 -8.77 -23.26 -3.43
N GLN A 381 -8.38 -22.15 -2.81
CA GLN A 381 -8.29 -21.95 -1.35
C GLN A 381 -9.42 -21.02 -0.89
N SER A 382 -10.51 -21.58 -0.36
CA SER A 382 -11.75 -20.83 -0.05
C SER A 382 -11.50 -19.58 0.80
N ASP A 383 -10.68 -19.68 1.86
CA ASP A 383 -10.40 -18.57 2.77
C ASP A 383 -9.58 -17.46 2.07
N VAL A 384 -8.53 -17.85 1.36
CA VAL A 384 -7.70 -16.93 0.56
C VAL A 384 -8.57 -16.19 -0.48
N PHE A 385 -9.39 -16.96 -1.19
CA PHE A 385 -10.25 -16.39 -2.24
C PHE A 385 -11.26 -15.39 -1.70
N GLN A 386 -11.94 -15.72 -0.61
CA GLN A 386 -12.95 -14.83 -0.02
C GLN A 386 -12.33 -13.51 0.45
N LYS A 387 -11.17 -13.53 1.12
CA LYS A 387 -10.47 -12.34 1.58
C LYS A 387 -10.00 -11.49 0.40
N LEU A 388 -9.37 -12.13 -0.60
CA LEU A 388 -8.92 -11.47 -1.82
C LEU A 388 -10.09 -10.85 -2.57
N TYR A 389 -11.16 -11.61 -2.82
CA TYR A 389 -12.32 -11.16 -3.59
C TYR A 389 -13.01 -9.93 -2.97
N LYS A 390 -13.16 -9.90 -1.63
CA LYS A 390 -13.70 -8.76 -0.90
C LYS A 390 -12.84 -7.49 -1.04
N SER A 391 -11.54 -7.66 -1.28
CA SER A 391 -10.60 -6.56 -1.41
C SER A 391 -10.47 -6.01 -2.84
N LEU A 392 -10.99 -6.71 -3.85
CA LEU A 392 -10.92 -6.24 -5.23
C LEU A 392 -11.78 -4.99 -5.46
N PRO A 393 -11.38 -4.08 -6.36
CA PRO A 393 -12.19 -2.94 -6.72
C PRO A 393 -13.49 -3.38 -7.42
N VAL A 394 -14.57 -2.67 -7.12
CA VAL A 394 -15.90 -2.93 -7.71
C VAL A 394 -16.26 -1.74 -8.59
N LEU A 395 -16.69 -2.01 -9.81
CA LEU A 395 -17.19 -0.96 -10.71
C LEU A 395 -18.42 -0.26 -10.07
N PRO A 396 -18.45 1.07 -10.04
CA PRO A 396 -19.64 1.82 -9.64
C PRO A 396 -20.87 1.43 -10.47
N ASP A 397 -22.05 1.44 -9.88
CA ASP A 397 -23.28 0.94 -10.53
C ASP A 397 -23.64 1.67 -11.84
N HIS A 398 -23.24 2.94 -12.00
CA HIS A 398 -23.43 3.66 -13.25
C HIS A 398 -22.58 3.13 -14.42
N HIS A 399 -21.43 2.50 -14.16
CA HIS A 399 -20.61 1.86 -15.19
C HIS A 399 -21.13 0.46 -15.55
N LYS A 400 -21.84 -0.22 -14.64
CA LYS A 400 -22.47 -1.52 -14.95
C LYS A 400 -23.50 -1.43 -16.06
N LYS A 401 -24.20 -0.28 -16.19
CA LYS A 401 -25.17 -0.06 -17.26
C LYS A 401 -24.53 0.10 -18.64
N MET A 402 -23.28 0.55 -18.72
CA MET A 402 -22.56 0.70 -20.00
C MET A 402 -22.02 -0.63 -20.55
N LEU A 403 -21.83 -1.64 -19.69
CA LEU A 403 -21.34 -2.97 -20.11
C LEU A 403 -22.46 -3.91 -20.56
N ASN A 404 -23.72 -3.54 -20.29
CA ASN A 404 -24.91 -4.35 -20.65
C ASN A 404 -25.66 -3.82 -21.89
N ASN A 405 -25.11 -2.80 -22.55
CA ASN A 405 -25.54 -2.29 -23.86
C ASN A 405 -24.50 -2.59 -24.92
#